data_7192204f989e3fe822cb2b6778cd4cee
#
_entry.id   7192204f989e3fe822cb2b6778cd4cee
#
_cell.length_a   1.000
_cell.length_b   1.000
_cell.length_c   1.000
_cell.angle_alpha   90.00
_cell.angle_beta   90.00
_cell.angle_gamma   90.00
#
_symmetry.space_group_name_H-M   'P 1'
#
loop_
_entity.id
_entity.type
_entity.pdbx_description
1 polymer ?
#
loop_
_entity_poly.entity_id
_entity_poly.type
_entity_poly.pdbx_seq_one_letter_code
_entity_poly.pdbx_strand_id
1 'polypeptide(L)' 'MKPRDLRNMSSDGLVLKKNELVQELFNLNFQLHTGRLENTSKLKSIRQDIARINTILTENRA' A
#
# COMPACT_ATOMS: atom_id res chain seq x y z
N MET A 1 0.48 -4.27 -7.40
CA MET A 1 -0.74 -3.80 -8.09
C MET A 1 -0.37 -2.94 -9.28
N LYS A 2 -1.12 -3.08 -10.36
CA LYS A 2 -0.88 -2.29 -11.55
C LYS A 2 -1.62 -0.95 -11.44
N PRO A 3 -1.02 0.17 -11.90
CA PRO A 3 -1.71 1.46 -11.83
C PRO A 3 -3.07 1.48 -12.53
N ARG A 4 -3.21 0.71 -13.60
CA ARG A 4 -4.47 0.59 -14.33
C ARG A 4 -5.59 0.09 -13.42
N ASP A 5 -5.31 -0.95 -12.64
CA ASP A 5 -6.29 -1.54 -11.74
C ASP A 5 -6.71 -0.55 -10.65
N LEU A 6 -5.75 0.20 -10.13
CA LEU A 6 -6.01 1.22 -9.13
C LEU A 6 -6.88 2.34 -9.67
N ARG A 7 -6.65 2.77 -10.91
CA ARG A 7 -7.41 3.85 -11.52
C ARG A 7 -8.86 3.47 -11.80
N ASN A 8 -9.14 2.17 -11.93
CA ASN A 8 -10.49 1.68 -12.13
C ASN A 8 -11.28 1.58 -10.84
N MET A 9 -10.64 1.74 -9.69
CA MET A 9 -11.31 1.68 -8.40
C MET A 9 -11.91 3.04 -8.05
N SER A 10 -13.03 3.00 -7.30
CA SER A 10 -13.61 4.21 -6.75
C SER A 10 -12.70 4.79 -5.67
N SER A 11 -12.88 6.08 -5.34
CA SER A 11 -12.11 6.73 -4.26
C SER A 11 -12.28 5.98 -2.94
N ASP A 12 -13.49 5.56 -2.62
CA ASP A 12 -13.74 4.80 -1.39
C ASP A 12 -13.01 3.47 -1.39
N GLY A 13 -13.00 2.77 -2.53
CA GLY A 13 -12.27 1.52 -2.69
C GLY A 13 -10.76 1.72 -2.53
N LEU A 14 -10.23 2.82 -3.06
CA LEU A 14 -8.82 3.14 -2.93
C LEU A 14 -8.43 3.42 -1.48
N VAL A 15 -9.27 4.15 -0.74
CA VAL A 15 -9.03 4.44 0.68
C VAL A 15 -9.02 3.15 1.49
N LEU A 16 -9.97 2.25 1.24
CA LEU A 16 -10.02 0.96 1.92
C LEU A 16 -8.77 0.14 1.63
N LYS A 17 -8.36 0.09 0.36
CA LYS A 17 -7.16 -0.66 -0.03
C LYS A 17 -5.91 -0.07 0.62
N LYS A 18 -5.81 1.26 0.67
CA LYS A 18 -4.71 1.94 1.33
C LYS A 18 -4.64 1.55 2.81
N ASN A 19 -5.78 1.56 3.51
CA ASN A 19 -5.83 1.22 4.92
C ASN A 19 -5.39 -0.23 5.17
N GLU A 20 -5.80 -1.16 4.31
CA GLU A 20 -5.36 -2.55 4.38
C GLU A 20 -3.84 -2.66 4.24
N LEU A 21 -3.28 -1.95 3.26
CA LEU A 21 -1.84 -1.97 3.00
C LEU A 21 -1.06 -1.34 4.14
N VAL A 22 -1.58 -0.27 4.74
CA VAL A 22 -0.94 0.37 5.90
C VAL A 22 -0.88 -0.60 7.07
N GLN A 23 -1.97 -1.31 7.35
CA GLN A 23 -1.99 -2.30 8.43
C GLN A 23 -1.00 -3.43 8.17
N GLU A 24 -0.95 -3.91 6.93
CA GLU A 24 0.01 -4.94 6.54
C GLU A 24 1.45 -4.45 6.71
N LEU A 25 1.71 -3.19 6.35
CA LEU A 25 3.01 -2.58 6.53
C LEU A 25 3.42 -2.55 8.01
N PHE A 26 2.49 -2.17 8.90
CA PHE A 26 2.73 -2.19 10.33
C PHE A 26 3.11 -3.57 10.82
N ASN A 27 2.36 -4.59 10.41
CA ASN A 27 2.62 -5.97 10.81
C ASN A 27 3.99 -6.44 10.34
N LEU A 28 4.36 -6.12 9.09
CA LEU A 28 5.66 -6.50 8.54
C LEU A 28 6.81 -5.78 9.24
N ASN A 29 6.62 -4.48 9.55
CA ASN A 29 7.62 -3.74 10.32
C ASN A 29 7.83 -4.34 11.70
N PHE A 30 6.75 -4.75 12.35
CA PHE A 30 6.82 -5.41 13.65
C PHE A 30 7.62 -6.72 13.54
N GLN A 31 7.33 -7.53 12.52
CA GLN A 31 8.06 -8.77 12.28
C GLN A 31 9.54 -8.52 12.02
N LEU A 32 9.86 -7.45 11.29
CA LEU A 32 11.24 -7.09 11.02
C LEU A 32 11.98 -6.74 12.33
N HIS A 33 11.35 -5.95 13.20
CA HIS A 33 11.95 -5.58 14.48
C HIS A 33 12.14 -6.76 15.41
N THR A 34 11.30 -7.78 15.32
CA THR A 34 11.43 -9.01 16.14
C THR A 34 12.36 -10.05 15.49
N GLY A 35 12.90 -9.74 14.33
CA GLY A 35 13.80 -10.64 13.60
C GLY A 35 13.11 -11.80 12.90
N ARG A 36 11.79 -11.77 12.77
CA ARG A 36 11.02 -12.83 12.13
C ARG A 36 10.88 -12.68 10.63
N LEU A 37 11.06 -11.47 10.11
CA LEU A 37 10.92 -11.20 8.69
C LEU A 37 12.25 -11.45 7.98
N GLU A 38 12.26 -12.42 7.06
CA GLU A 38 13.46 -12.78 6.32
C GLU A 38 13.58 -12.00 5.01
N ASN A 39 12.46 -11.57 4.43
CA ASN A 39 12.42 -10.93 3.12
C ASN A 39 11.87 -9.51 3.22
N THR A 40 12.76 -8.52 3.04
CA THR A 40 12.39 -7.10 3.13
C THR A 40 11.79 -6.56 1.83
N SER A 41 11.86 -7.29 0.73
CA SER A 41 11.31 -6.83 -0.55
C SER A 41 9.80 -6.65 -0.49
N LYS A 42 9.12 -7.39 0.38
CA LYS A 42 7.68 -7.26 0.59
C LYS A 42 7.32 -5.89 1.17
N LEU A 43 8.13 -5.38 2.11
CA LEU A 43 7.96 -4.03 2.66
C LEU A 43 8.07 -2.97 1.57
N LYS A 44 9.06 -3.09 0.71
CA LYS A 44 9.28 -2.16 -0.38
C LYS A 44 8.08 -2.18 -1.34
N SER A 45 7.59 -3.36 -1.66
CA SER A 45 6.45 -3.54 -2.56
C SER A 45 5.21 -2.86 -2.01
N ILE A 46 4.91 -3.06 -0.72
CA ILE A 46 3.75 -2.46 -0.06
C ILE A 46 3.86 -0.94 -0.04
N ARG A 47 5.05 -0.41 0.27
CA ARG A 47 5.27 1.03 0.25
C ARG A 47 5.02 1.64 -1.12
N GLN A 48 5.45 0.95 -2.17
CA GLN A 48 5.22 1.39 -3.55
C GLN A 48 3.72 1.42 -3.87
N ASP A 49 2.99 0.38 -3.45
CA ASP A 49 1.55 0.31 -3.68
C ASP A 49 0.82 1.44 -2.95
N ILE A 50 1.20 1.72 -1.70
CA ILE A 50 0.61 2.83 -0.95
C ILE A 50 0.89 4.16 -1.65
N ALA A 51 2.10 4.37 -2.12
CA ALA A 51 2.47 5.59 -2.83
C ALA A 51 1.66 5.76 -4.11
N ARG A 52 1.44 4.67 -4.86
CA ARG A 52 0.63 4.70 -6.07
C ARG A 52 -0.82 5.08 -5.77
N ILE A 53 -1.39 4.50 -4.72
CA ILE A 53 -2.77 4.82 -4.32
C ILE A 53 -2.87 6.29 -3.92
N ASN A 54 -1.93 6.81 -3.15
CA ASN A 54 -1.90 8.21 -2.76
C ASN A 54 -1.83 9.14 -3.97
N THR A 55 -1.01 8.78 -4.95
CA THR A 55 -0.88 9.57 -6.20
C THR A 55 -2.20 9.63 -6.94
N ILE A 56 -2.88 8.48 -7.07
CA ILE A 56 -4.15 8.40 -7.78
C ILE A 56 -5.23 9.18 -7.03
N LEU A 57 -5.27 9.08 -5.71
CA LEU A 57 -6.20 9.86 -4.91
C LEU A 57 -5.99 11.36 -5.08
N THR A 58 -4.73 11.79 -5.16
CA THR A 58 -4.38 13.19 -5.40
C THR A 58 -4.82 13.63 -6.81
N GLU A 59 -4.61 12.79 -7.81
CA GLU A 59 -5.08 13.05 -9.17
C GLU A 59 -6.60 13.25 -9.20
N ASN A 60 -7.34 12.41 -8.49
CA ASN A 60 -8.80 12.47 -8.46
C ASN A 60 -9.34 13.72 -7.77
N ARG A 61 -8.54 14.34 -6.91
CA ARG A 61 -8.91 15.59 -6.24
C ARG A 61 -8.70 16.82 -7.12
N ALA A 62 -7.82 16.71 -8.06
CA ALA A 62 -7.55 17.82 -9.01
C ALA A 62 -8.61 17.93 -10.12
#